data_67f6311e80d13e141d32c3f6de12be1a
#
_entry.id   67f6311e80d13e141d32c3f6de12be1a
#
_cell.length_a   1.000
_cell.length_b   1.000
_cell.length_c   1.000
_cell.angle_alpha   90.00
_cell.angle_beta   90.00
_cell.angle_gamma   90.00
#
_symmetry.space_group_name_H-M   'P 1'
#
loop_
_entity.id
_entity.type
_entity.pdbx_description
1 polymer ?
#
loop_
_entity_poly.entity_id
_entity_poly.type
_entity_poly.pdbx_seq_one_letter_code
_entity_poly.pdbx_strand_id
1 'polypeptide(L)'
;LAVALEGSGPALSTVSISITEIDKEITLVVNTSGSTSSAKSVALSSSALIASTNASHKYLGATPGDSWSLLLPISHIAGLNVLLRATALGSRVIDNRNTSNYIDADFISIVPTQLYKALTSDLKLLEHLTAAEAVLVGGGSISDKLKKEAAAKHIKVVTTYGMTEMSGGCVYNQKPLDGVEIKITDVGQIKLTGPMIASGYLS
;
A
#
# COMPACT_ATOMS: atom_id res chain seq x y z
N LEU A 1 10.73 -12.40 0.24
CA LEU A 1 9.47 -11.95 -0.39
C LEU A 1 9.43 -12.37 -1.86
N ALA A 2 10.49 -12.16 -2.66
CA ALA A 2 10.54 -12.57 -4.07
C ALA A 2 10.24 -14.07 -4.23
N VAL A 3 10.94 -14.93 -3.51
CA VAL A 3 10.73 -16.39 -3.52
C VAL A 3 9.29 -16.78 -3.13
N ALA A 4 8.70 -16.08 -2.15
CA ALA A 4 7.31 -16.33 -1.76
C ALA A 4 6.32 -15.90 -2.86
N LEU A 5 6.59 -14.79 -3.57
CA LEU A 5 5.78 -14.34 -4.70
C LEU A 5 5.85 -15.30 -5.89
N GLU A 6 6.96 -15.99 -6.08
CA GLU A 6 7.12 -17.03 -7.11
C GLU A 6 6.41 -18.35 -6.75
N GLY A 7 5.80 -18.43 -5.57
CA GLY A 7 5.11 -19.63 -5.08
C GLY A 7 6.03 -20.79 -4.71
N SER A 8 7.35 -20.53 -4.62
CA SER A 8 8.38 -21.54 -4.32
C SER A 8 8.86 -21.51 -2.87
N GLY A 9 8.38 -20.55 -2.06
CA GLY A 9 8.73 -20.38 -0.66
C GLY A 9 7.55 -20.58 0.30
N PRO A 10 7.83 -20.60 1.61
CA PRO A 10 6.77 -20.61 2.61
C PRO A 10 5.98 -19.29 2.58
N ALA A 11 4.71 -19.34 3.01
CA ALA A 11 3.94 -18.14 3.25
C ALA A 11 4.61 -17.29 4.35
N LEU A 12 4.62 -15.98 4.15
CA LEU A 12 5.13 -15.01 5.11
C LEU A 12 3.99 -14.50 5.98
N SER A 13 4.25 -14.23 7.24
CA SER A 13 3.28 -13.62 8.14
C SER A 13 3.87 -12.42 8.86
N THR A 14 3.07 -11.37 9.00
CA THR A 14 3.44 -10.18 9.79
C THR A 14 3.22 -10.36 11.28
N VAL A 15 2.64 -11.49 11.68
CA VAL A 15 2.31 -11.83 13.07
C VAL A 15 2.61 -13.31 13.32
N SER A 16 2.76 -13.67 14.60
CA SER A 16 2.82 -15.07 14.99
C SER A 16 1.45 -15.72 14.77
N ILE A 17 1.42 -16.79 13.97
CA ILE A 17 0.22 -17.59 13.72
C ILE A 17 0.49 -19.01 14.18
N SER A 18 -0.53 -19.65 14.76
CA SER A 18 -0.46 -21.05 15.25
C SER A 18 -0.78 -22.07 14.16
N ILE A 19 -1.01 -21.61 12.93
CA ILE A 19 -1.36 -22.46 11.78
C ILE A 19 -0.09 -23.11 11.24
N THR A 20 -0.06 -24.42 11.15
CA THR A 20 1.07 -25.22 10.66
C THR A 20 0.96 -25.56 9.17
N GLU A 21 -0.26 -25.51 8.63
CA GLU A 21 -0.54 -25.78 7.22
C GLU A 21 -1.39 -24.66 6.64
N ILE A 22 -1.00 -24.17 5.49
CA ILE A 22 -1.70 -23.13 4.73
C ILE A 22 -1.72 -23.53 3.26
N ASP A 23 -2.75 -23.11 2.55
CA ASP A 23 -2.86 -23.34 1.11
C ASP A 23 -1.61 -22.79 0.40
N LYS A 24 -1.06 -23.58 -0.53
CA LYS A 24 0.15 -23.25 -1.29
C LYS A 24 0.05 -21.96 -2.10
N GLU A 25 -1.16 -21.53 -2.43
CA GLU A 25 -1.39 -20.27 -3.13
C GLU A 25 -1.19 -19.05 -2.23
N ILE A 26 -1.24 -19.23 -0.91
CA ILE A 26 -1.10 -18.12 0.04
C ILE A 26 0.38 -17.76 0.20
N THR A 27 0.68 -16.54 -0.12
CA THR A 27 2.04 -15.96 -0.04
C THR A 27 2.24 -15.12 1.21
N LEU A 28 1.17 -14.43 1.64
CA LEU A 28 1.27 -13.46 2.71
C LEU A 28 0.04 -13.50 3.61
N VAL A 29 0.28 -13.47 4.93
CA VAL A 29 -0.76 -13.32 5.94
C VAL A 29 -0.56 -12.00 6.68
N VAL A 30 -1.57 -11.13 6.66
CA VAL A 30 -1.52 -9.80 7.25
C VAL A 30 -2.69 -9.60 8.20
N ASN A 31 -2.42 -9.11 9.39
CA ASN A 31 -3.50 -8.74 10.30
C ASN A 31 -4.12 -7.40 9.92
N THR A 32 -5.45 -7.34 9.97
CA THR A 32 -6.16 -6.07 9.88
C THR A 32 -6.14 -5.37 11.24
N SER A 33 -5.97 -4.05 11.22
CA SER A 33 -6.10 -3.20 12.42
C SER A 33 -7.56 -2.95 12.82
N GLY A 34 -8.45 -3.94 12.65
CA GLY A 34 -9.89 -3.83 12.72
C GLY A 34 -10.42 -2.93 13.84
N SER A 35 -11.42 -2.12 13.51
CA SER A 35 -12.23 -1.33 14.45
C SER A 35 -13.16 -2.20 15.32
N THR A 36 -13.20 -3.49 15.08
CA THR A 36 -13.97 -4.51 15.82
C THR A 36 -13.03 -5.38 16.66
N SER A 37 -13.44 -5.80 17.82
CA SER A 37 -12.72 -6.36 18.96
C SER A 37 -11.69 -7.49 18.74
N SER A 38 -11.45 -7.98 17.52
CA SER A 38 -10.38 -8.93 17.21
C SER A 38 -9.75 -8.64 15.85
N ALA A 39 -8.42 -8.55 15.80
CA ALA A 39 -7.69 -8.49 14.55
C ALA A 39 -7.93 -9.76 13.74
N LYS A 40 -8.22 -9.63 12.44
CA LYS A 40 -8.41 -10.76 11.53
C LYS A 40 -7.15 -10.98 10.71
N SER A 41 -6.76 -12.22 10.55
CA SER A 41 -5.65 -12.62 9.67
C SER A 41 -6.17 -12.79 8.25
N VAL A 42 -5.73 -11.94 7.34
CA VAL A 42 -6.10 -11.95 5.92
C VAL A 42 -5.07 -12.73 5.14
N ALA A 43 -5.51 -13.75 4.40
CA ALA A 43 -4.67 -14.57 3.53
C ALA A 43 -4.66 -14.00 2.10
N LEU A 44 -3.46 -13.67 1.61
CA LEU A 44 -3.24 -13.07 0.30
C LEU A 44 -2.44 -14.01 -0.60
N SER A 45 -2.98 -14.31 -1.77
CA SER A 45 -2.29 -15.12 -2.77
C SER A 45 -1.24 -14.30 -3.53
N SER A 46 -0.27 -15.00 -4.12
CA SER A 46 0.72 -14.40 -5.01
C SER A 46 0.04 -13.65 -6.18
N SER A 47 -0.95 -14.28 -6.80
CA SER A 47 -1.68 -13.69 -7.92
C SER A 47 -2.38 -12.38 -7.54
N ALA A 48 -3.01 -12.31 -6.35
CA ALA A 48 -3.67 -11.10 -5.88
C ALA A 48 -2.67 -9.96 -5.61
N LEU A 49 -1.53 -10.28 -4.99
CA LEU A 49 -0.46 -9.31 -4.70
C LEU A 49 0.17 -8.78 -5.99
N ILE A 50 0.42 -9.65 -6.96
CA ILE A 50 0.97 -9.28 -8.27
C ILE A 50 -0.04 -8.41 -9.04
N ALA A 51 -1.32 -8.78 -9.06
CA ALA A 51 -2.37 -8.00 -9.70
C ALA A 51 -2.45 -6.57 -9.12
N SER A 52 -2.44 -6.44 -7.79
CA SER A 52 -2.43 -5.15 -7.10
C SER A 52 -1.19 -4.31 -7.46
N THR A 53 -0.02 -4.95 -7.46
CA THR A 53 1.25 -4.28 -7.78
C THR A 53 1.26 -3.77 -9.22
N ASN A 54 0.89 -4.60 -10.19
CA ASN A 54 0.86 -4.24 -11.61
C ASN A 54 -0.15 -3.13 -11.89
N ALA A 55 -1.35 -3.20 -11.29
CA ALA A 55 -2.37 -2.16 -11.45
C ALA A 55 -1.92 -0.82 -10.86
N SER A 56 -1.20 -0.84 -9.73
CA SER A 56 -0.58 0.35 -9.14
C SER A 56 0.49 0.95 -10.04
N HIS A 57 1.42 0.14 -10.57
CA HIS A 57 2.47 0.59 -11.46
C HIS A 57 1.89 1.19 -12.76
N LYS A 58 0.92 0.52 -13.36
CA LYS A 58 0.24 1.03 -14.55
C LYS A 58 -0.40 2.39 -14.32
N TYR A 59 -1.06 2.59 -13.15
CA TYR A 59 -1.66 3.87 -12.80
C TYR A 59 -0.62 4.98 -12.62
N LEU A 60 0.50 4.67 -11.99
CA LEU A 60 1.57 5.62 -11.68
C LEU A 60 2.49 5.88 -12.87
N GLY A 61 2.45 5.06 -13.91
CA GLY A 61 3.43 5.08 -15.00
C GLY A 61 4.81 4.59 -14.56
N ALA A 62 4.88 3.79 -13.49
CA ALA A 62 6.14 3.32 -12.94
C ALA A 62 6.86 2.36 -13.91
N THR A 63 8.17 2.53 -14.01
CA THR A 63 9.05 1.80 -14.93
C THR A 63 10.16 1.05 -14.19
N PRO A 64 10.77 0.03 -14.79
CA PRO A 64 11.90 -0.67 -14.19
C PRO A 64 13.02 0.28 -13.77
N GLY A 65 13.49 0.15 -12.54
CA GLY A 65 14.51 0.99 -11.94
C GLY A 65 13.97 2.10 -11.04
N ASP A 66 12.70 2.48 -11.16
CA ASP A 66 12.08 3.48 -10.28
C ASP A 66 12.07 2.98 -8.84
N SER A 67 12.46 3.86 -7.93
CA SER A 67 12.67 3.55 -6.52
C SER A 67 11.45 3.87 -5.64
N TRP A 68 11.33 3.16 -4.52
CA TRP A 68 10.26 3.33 -3.55
C TRP A 68 10.82 3.66 -2.16
N SER A 69 10.33 4.74 -1.56
CA SER A 69 10.64 5.10 -0.17
C SER A 69 9.71 4.42 0.81
N LEU A 70 10.29 3.67 1.75
CA LEU A 70 9.58 3.02 2.85
C LEU A 70 9.54 3.94 4.06
N LEU A 71 8.37 4.50 4.35
CA LEU A 71 8.06 5.33 5.52
C LEU A 71 7.00 4.70 6.43
N LEU A 72 6.44 3.56 6.02
CA LEU A 72 5.34 2.87 6.69
C LEU A 72 5.81 1.57 7.36
N PRO A 73 5.19 1.15 8.46
CA PRO A 73 5.49 -0.13 9.09
C PRO A 73 5.17 -1.30 8.14
N ILE A 74 6.09 -2.25 8.03
CA ILE A 74 5.90 -3.48 7.24
C ILE A 74 4.97 -4.51 7.90
N SER A 75 4.48 -4.24 9.10
CA SER A 75 3.43 -5.03 9.75
C SER A 75 2.04 -4.80 9.12
N HIS A 76 1.90 -3.79 8.26
CA HIS A 76 0.66 -3.45 7.56
C HIS A 76 0.83 -3.59 6.05
N ILE A 77 -0.27 -3.90 5.35
CA ILE A 77 -0.27 -4.10 3.90
C ILE A 77 0.30 -2.89 3.14
N ALA A 78 0.12 -1.67 3.63
CA ALA A 78 0.62 -0.47 2.96
C ALA A 78 2.16 -0.41 2.93
N GLY A 79 2.85 -0.79 4.02
CA GLY A 79 4.31 -0.88 4.06
C GLY A 79 4.83 -2.06 3.25
N LEU A 80 4.14 -3.22 3.31
CA LEU A 80 4.48 -4.38 2.49
C LEU A 80 4.38 -4.08 1.00
N ASN A 81 3.37 -3.32 0.58
CA ASN A 81 3.21 -2.92 -0.82
C ASN A 81 4.38 -2.07 -1.35
N VAL A 82 5.07 -1.32 -0.51
CA VAL A 82 6.32 -0.64 -0.91
C VAL A 82 7.38 -1.67 -1.29
N LEU A 83 7.53 -2.74 -0.49
CA LEU A 83 8.47 -3.81 -0.80
C LEU A 83 8.08 -4.55 -2.08
N LEU A 84 6.79 -4.90 -2.22
CA LEU A 84 6.27 -5.62 -3.39
C LEU A 84 6.49 -4.83 -4.68
N ARG A 85 6.17 -3.54 -4.67
CA ARG A 85 6.32 -2.65 -5.81
C ARG A 85 7.77 -2.47 -6.22
N ALA A 86 8.67 -2.19 -5.28
CA ALA A 86 10.08 -2.07 -5.58
C ALA A 86 10.65 -3.39 -6.13
N THR A 87 10.30 -4.54 -5.52
CA THR A 87 10.74 -5.87 -5.99
C THR A 87 10.28 -6.12 -7.43
N ALA A 88 9.03 -5.80 -7.76
CA ALA A 88 8.49 -6.02 -9.11
C ALA A 88 9.15 -5.12 -10.19
N LEU A 89 9.70 -3.97 -9.80
CA LEU A 89 10.46 -3.09 -10.69
C LEU A 89 11.97 -3.45 -10.75
N GLY A 90 12.40 -4.48 -10.02
CA GLY A 90 13.82 -4.83 -9.89
C GLY A 90 14.64 -3.75 -9.19
N SER A 91 13.98 -2.87 -8.43
CA SER A 91 14.62 -1.75 -7.75
C SER A 91 14.84 -2.02 -6.27
N ARG A 92 15.63 -1.14 -5.64
CA ARG A 92 15.86 -1.19 -4.19
C ARG A 92 14.75 -0.45 -3.45
N VAL A 93 14.34 -1.03 -2.33
CA VAL A 93 13.57 -0.29 -1.31
C VAL A 93 14.53 0.63 -0.56
N ILE A 94 14.18 1.90 -0.49
CA ILE A 94 14.91 2.91 0.29
C ILE A 94 14.23 3.01 1.66
N ASP A 95 14.85 2.44 2.69
CA ASP A 95 14.29 2.47 4.04
C ASP A 95 14.56 3.80 4.73
N ASN A 96 13.57 4.65 4.71
CA ASN A 96 13.57 5.98 5.30
C ASN A 96 12.79 6.06 6.65
N ARG A 97 12.45 4.95 7.28
CA ARG A 97 11.61 4.93 8.50
C ARG A 97 12.42 5.46 9.64
N ASN A 98 13.28 5.45 10.18
CA ASN A 98 13.92 5.91 11.43
C ASN A 98 15.07 6.89 11.16
N THR A 99 14.90 7.74 10.17
CA THR A 99 15.90 8.73 9.78
C THR A 99 15.28 10.12 9.67
N SER A 100 16.08 11.13 9.85
CA SER A 100 15.77 12.51 9.48
C SER A 100 16.56 12.98 8.25
N ASN A 101 17.38 12.11 7.68
CA ASN A 101 18.11 12.35 6.44
C ASN A 101 17.56 11.41 5.37
N TYR A 102 16.45 11.82 4.75
CA TYR A 102 15.77 11.04 3.73
C TYR A 102 16.64 10.91 2.48
N ILE A 103 16.67 9.72 1.92
CA ILE A 103 17.22 9.46 0.59
C ILE A 103 16.06 9.57 -0.39
N ASP A 104 16.23 10.35 -1.45
CA ASP A 104 15.20 10.58 -2.46
C ASP A 104 14.76 9.28 -3.15
N ALA A 105 13.50 9.25 -3.52
CA ALA A 105 12.87 8.14 -4.22
C ALA A 105 11.79 8.66 -5.17
N ASP A 106 11.51 7.90 -6.23
CA ASP A 106 10.54 8.27 -7.24
C ASP A 106 9.11 8.18 -6.69
N PHE A 107 8.83 7.17 -5.88
CA PHE A 107 7.51 6.95 -5.28
C PHE A 107 7.59 6.83 -3.76
N ILE A 108 6.60 7.41 -3.10
CA ILE A 108 6.49 7.40 -1.64
C ILE A 108 5.07 6.99 -1.23
N SER A 109 4.93 6.20 -0.16
CA SER A 109 3.63 5.90 0.45
C SER A 109 3.59 6.39 1.89
N ILE A 110 2.57 7.17 2.24
CA ILE A 110 2.39 7.76 3.58
C ILE A 110 0.92 7.73 4.02
N VAL A 111 0.70 8.08 5.29
CA VAL A 111 -0.64 8.35 5.84
C VAL A 111 -0.91 9.86 5.93
N PRO A 112 -2.19 10.31 6.02
CA PRO A 112 -2.52 11.75 6.09
C PRO A 112 -1.81 12.51 7.22
N THR A 113 -1.53 11.86 8.35
CA THR A 113 -0.82 12.48 9.47
C THR A 113 0.64 12.80 9.15
N GLN A 114 1.31 11.96 8.33
CA GLN A 114 2.67 12.24 7.85
C GLN A 114 2.67 13.40 6.85
N LEU A 115 1.68 13.47 5.94
CA LEU A 115 1.53 14.62 5.04
C LEU A 115 1.30 15.92 5.83
N TYR A 116 0.42 15.89 6.83
CA TYR A 116 0.19 17.05 7.69
C TYR A 116 1.47 17.48 8.41
N LYS A 117 2.24 16.54 8.97
CA LYS A 117 3.51 16.80 9.63
C LYS A 117 4.51 17.46 8.67
N ALA A 118 4.64 16.97 7.44
CA ALA A 118 5.50 17.56 6.42
C ALA A 118 5.13 19.03 6.14
N LEU A 119 3.84 19.32 6.03
CA LEU A 119 3.36 20.65 5.70
C LEU A 119 3.45 21.66 6.86
N THR A 120 3.52 21.19 8.11
CA THR A 120 3.44 22.05 9.29
C THR A 120 4.72 22.13 10.13
N SER A 121 5.53 21.09 10.19
CA SER A 121 6.60 21.00 11.19
C SER A 121 7.85 20.21 10.76
N ASP A 122 7.85 19.50 9.65
CA ASP A 122 8.97 18.67 9.23
C ASP A 122 9.43 19.05 7.82
N LEU A 123 10.32 20.05 7.74
CA LEU A 123 10.84 20.58 6.48
C LEU A 123 11.60 19.51 5.67
N LYS A 124 12.32 18.62 6.33
CA LYS A 124 13.07 17.56 5.64
C LYS A 124 12.12 16.54 4.99
N LEU A 125 11.04 16.18 5.70
CA LEU A 125 10.00 15.34 5.11
C LEU A 125 9.30 16.08 3.96
N LEU A 126 9.05 17.37 4.10
CA LEU A 126 8.48 18.19 3.01
C LEU A 126 9.35 18.15 1.76
N GLU A 127 10.65 18.38 1.90
CA GLU A 127 11.62 18.31 0.81
C GLU A 127 11.59 16.93 0.14
N HIS A 128 11.63 15.86 0.93
CA HIS A 128 11.56 14.50 0.44
C HIS A 128 10.28 14.21 -0.36
N LEU A 129 9.10 14.64 0.16
CA LEU A 129 7.83 14.47 -0.54
C LEU A 129 7.74 15.31 -1.84
N THR A 130 8.36 16.47 -1.87
CA THR A 130 8.35 17.37 -3.03
C THR A 130 9.23 16.84 -4.17
N ALA A 131 10.31 16.13 -3.84
CA ALA A 131 11.23 15.54 -4.82
C ALA A 131 10.61 14.34 -5.56
N ALA A 132 9.60 13.68 -4.97
CA ALA A 132 9.01 12.46 -5.53
C ALA A 132 8.15 12.72 -6.78
N GLU A 133 8.10 11.73 -7.67
CA GLU A 133 7.19 11.73 -8.82
C GLU A 133 5.73 11.56 -8.42
N ALA A 134 5.47 10.75 -7.39
CA ALA A 134 4.15 10.65 -6.78
C ALA A 134 4.21 10.23 -5.31
N VAL A 135 3.31 10.81 -4.51
CA VAL A 135 3.13 10.51 -3.09
C VAL A 135 1.75 9.91 -2.88
N LEU A 136 1.70 8.60 -2.61
CA LEU A 136 0.47 7.88 -2.30
C LEU A 136 0.06 8.17 -0.86
N VAL A 137 -1.13 8.71 -0.68
CA VAL A 137 -1.68 9.04 0.64
C VAL A 137 -2.92 8.21 0.90
N GLY A 138 -2.84 7.29 1.87
CA GLY A 138 -3.92 6.35 2.18
C GLY A 138 -4.04 6.01 3.67
N GLY A 139 -4.89 5.05 3.99
CA GLY A 139 -5.12 4.62 5.37
C GLY A 139 -6.01 5.56 6.19
N GLY A 140 -6.50 6.65 5.63
CA GLY A 140 -7.41 7.60 6.27
C GLY A 140 -7.92 8.64 5.28
N SER A 141 -8.92 9.41 5.70
CA SER A 141 -9.45 10.50 4.91
C SER A 141 -8.46 11.68 4.83
N ILE A 142 -8.40 12.31 3.68
CA ILE A 142 -7.62 13.53 3.46
C ILE A 142 -8.58 14.68 3.16
N SER A 143 -8.47 15.80 3.90
CA SER A 143 -9.30 16.97 3.67
C SER A 143 -8.90 17.72 2.40
N ASP A 144 -9.85 18.43 1.78
CA ASP A 144 -9.54 19.24 0.61
C ASP A 144 -8.57 20.39 0.93
N LYS A 145 -8.60 20.89 2.16
CA LYS A 145 -7.62 21.86 2.64
C LYS A 145 -6.20 21.29 2.57
N LEU A 146 -6.00 20.08 3.13
CA LEU A 146 -4.68 19.43 3.14
C LEU A 146 -4.18 19.10 1.72
N LYS A 147 -5.10 18.70 0.81
CA LYS A 147 -4.75 18.48 -0.62
C LYS A 147 -4.29 19.78 -1.28
N LYS A 148 -5.00 20.88 -1.06
CA LYS A 148 -4.65 22.21 -1.62
C LYS A 148 -3.31 22.69 -1.09
N GLU A 149 -3.04 22.54 0.21
CA GLU A 149 -1.77 22.89 0.83
C GLU A 149 -0.60 22.06 0.26
N ALA A 150 -0.80 20.77 0.07
CA ALA A 150 0.18 19.88 -0.56
C ALA A 150 0.46 20.29 -2.01
N ALA A 151 -0.57 20.59 -2.80
CA ALA A 151 -0.43 21.07 -4.17
C ALA A 151 0.31 22.41 -4.25
N ALA A 152 0.05 23.33 -3.33
CA ALA A 152 0.76 24.63 -3.23
C ALA A 152 2.27 24.46 -2.91
N LYS A 153 2.63 23.30 -2.33
CA LYS A 153 4.03 22.90 -2.09
C LYS A 153 4.58 21.95 -3.17
N HIS A 154 3.89 21.83 -4.30
CA HIS A 154 4.26 20.98 -5.44
C HIS A 154 4.35 19.48 -5.12
N ILE A 155 3.75 19.01 -4.01
CA ILE A 155 3.66 17.58 -3.73
C ILE A 155 2.61 16.95 -4.65
N LYS A 156 3.02 15.96 -5.42
CA LYS A 156 2.14 15.22 -6.36
C LYS A 156 1.36 14.12 -5.62
N VAL A 157 0.34 14.52 -4.88
CA VAL A 157 -0.48 13.61 -4.06
C VAL A 157 -1.38 12.75 -4.93
N VAL A 158 -1.31 11.43 -4.72
CA VAL A 158 -2.27 10.44 -5.20
C VAL A 158 -3.03 9.90 -3.99
N THR A 159 -4.31 10.25 -3.88
CA THR A 159 -5.14 9.72 -2.79
C THR A 159 -5.47 8.25 -3.05
N THR A 160 -5.34 7.39 -2.04
CA THR A 160 -5.61 5.97 -2.18
C THR A 160 -6.67 5.50 -1.18
N TYR A 161 -7.62 4.69 -1.67
CA TYR A 161 -8.58 3.96 -0.85
C TYR A 161 -8.41 2.47 -1.09
N GLY A 162 -8.50 1.70 -0.02
CA GLY A 162 -8.38 0.25 -0.05
C GLY A 162 -8.37 -0.36 1.35
N MET A 163 -8.16 -1.65 1.38
CA MET A 163 -8.13 -2.46 2.60
C MET A 163 -7.21 -3.66 2.40
N THR A 164 -6.84 -4.34 3.48
CA THR A 164 -5.98 -5.53 3.40
C THR A 164 -6.61 -6.60 2.52
N GLU A 165 -7.92 -6.76 2.57
CA GLU A 165 -8.71 -7.71 1.78
C GLU A 165 -8.70 -7.43 0.26
N MET A 166 -8.24 -6.26 -0.15
CA MET A 166 -7.99 -5.89 -1.55
C MET A 166 -6.49 -5.76 -1.86
N SER A 167 -5.64 -6.46 -1.12
CA SER A 167 -4.18 -6.37 -1.23
C SER A 167 -3.66 -4.92 -1.07
N GLY A 168 -4.41 -4.06 -0.40
CA GLY A 168 -4.08 -2.66 -0.13
C GLY A 168 -4.93 -1.66 -0.91
N GLY A 169 -4.30 -0.59 -1.43
CA GLY A 169 -4.98 0.45 -2.20
C GLY A 169 -5.46 -0.06 -3.56
N CYS A 170 -6.76 0.05 -3.81
CA CYS A 170 -7.41 -0.40 -5.05
C CYS A 170 -8.18 0.69 -5.80
N VAL A 171 -8.29 1.90 -5.22
CA VAL A 171 -8.89 3.08 -5.85
C VAL A 171 -7.94 4.26 -5.66
N TYR A 172 -7.48 4.86 -6.75
CA TYR A 172 -6.56 5.99 -6.74
C TYR A 172 -7.21 7.24 -7.33
N ASN A 173 -7.16 8.35 -6.60
CA ASN A 173 -7.82 9.61 -6.99
C ASN A 173 -9.27 9.37 -7.45
N GLN A 174 -10.03 8.58 -6.68
CA GLN A 174 -11.43 8.20 -6.96
C GLN A 174 -11.63 7.34 -8.22
N LYS A 175 -10.57 6.84 -8.84
CA LYS A 175 -10.64 5.92 -10.00
C LYS A 175 -10.26 4.51 -9.55
N PRO A 176 -11.08 3.50 -9.82
CA PRO A 176 -10.70 2.10 -9.60
C PRO A 176 -9.43 1.78 -10.38
N LEU A 177 -8.54 1.02 -9.77
CA LEU A 177 -7.41 0.45 -10.48
C LEU A 177 -7.87 -0.63 -11.48
N ASP A 178 -7.00 -0.98 -12.41
CA ASP A 178 -7.28 -1.98 -13.44
C ASP A 178 -7.82 -3.29 -12.82
N GLY A 179 -8.94 -3.76 -13.35
CA GLY A 179 -9.62 -4.97 -12.90
C GLY A 179 -10.47 -4.82 -11.63
N VAL A 180 -10.49 -3.64 -11.00
CA VAL A 180 -11.32 -3.38 -9.82
C VAL A 180 -12.70 -2.89 -10.22
N GLU A 181 -13.74 -3.55 -9.71
CA GLU A 181 -15.13 -3.10 -9.81
C GLU A 181 -15.65 -2.60 -8.48
N ILE A 182 -16.39 -1.51 -8.51
CA ILE A 182 -17.04 -0.91 -7.33
C ILE A 182 -18.54 -0.91 -7.56
N LYS A 183 -19.28 -1.47 -6.60
CA LYS A 183 -20.74 -1.38 -6.57
C LYS A 183 -21.18 -0.82 -5.22
N ILE A 184 -22.16 0.05 -5.24
CA ILE A 184 -22.84 0.51 -4.02
C ILE A 184 -24.15 -0.27 -3.93
N THR A 185 -24.38 -0.95 -2.81
CA THR A 185 -25.61 -1.69 -2.57
C THR A 185 -26.76 -0.73 -2.25
N ASP A 186 -28.00 -1.21 -2.31
CA ASP A 186 -29.21 -0.45 -1.98
C ASP A 186 -29.20 0.11 -0.54
N VAL A 187 -28.41 -0.51 0.34
CA VAL A 187 -28.21 -0.07 1.74
C VAL A 187 -26.96 0.80 1.92
N GLY A 188 -26.34 1.26 0.82
CA GLY A 188 -25.18 2.17 0.85
C GLY A 188 -23.84 1.52 1.17
N GLN A 189 -23.73 0.19 1.17
CA GLN A 189 -22.46 -0.50 1.37
C GLN A 189 -21.63 -0.51 0.09
N ILE A 190 -20.33 -0.31 0.24
CA ILE A 190 -19.37 -0.44 -0.87
C ILE A 190 -18.98 -1.91 -1.01
N LYS A 191 -19.24 -2.48 -2.17
CA LYS A 191 -18.77 -3.81 -2.58
C LYS A 191 -17.62 -3.65 -3.57
N LEU A 192 -16.47 -4.22 -3.22
CA LEU A 192 -15.28 -4.24 -4.07
C LEU A 192 -15.07 -5.66 -4.60
N THR A 193 -14.75 -5.77 -5.88
CA THR A 193 -14.35 -7.04 -6.53
C THR A 193 -13.17 -6.79 -7.45
N GLY A 194 -12.41 -7.83 -7.76
CA GLY A 194 -11.27 -7.75 -8.67
C GLY A 194 -10.21 -8.82 -8.41
N PRO A 195 -9.19 -8.89 -9.28
CA PRO A 195 -8.16 -9.92 -9.21
C PRO A 195 -7.23 -9.81 -7.98
N MET A 196 -7.27 -8.68 -7.28
CA MET A 196 -6.45 -8.40 -6.10
C MET A 196 -7.17 -8.71 -4.77
N ILE A 197 -8.34 -9.35 -4.82
CA ILE A 197 -9.08 -9.73 -3.61
C ILE A 197 -8.37 -10.84 -2.85
N ALA A 198 -8.41 -10.78 -1.52
CA ALA A 198 -7.85 -11.80 -0.64
C ALA A 198 -8.54 -13.16 -0.83
N SER A 199 -7.81 -14.23 -0.57
CA SER A 199 -8.37 -15.61 -0.57
C SER A 199 -9.35 -15.81 0.58
N GLY A 200 -9.20 -15.11 1.69
CA GLY A 200 -10.10 -15.16 2.83
C GLY A 200 -9.44 -14.77 4.15
N TYR A 201 -10.13 -15.06 5.22
CA TYR A 201 -9.60 -14.93 6.58
C TYR A 201 -9.14 -16.30 7.10
N LEU A 202 -8.04 -16.29 7.83
CA LEU A 202 -7.60 -17.46 8.60
C LEU A 202 -8.27 -17.43 9.97
N SER A 203 -8.87 -18.54 10.35
CA SER A 203 -9.53 -18.77 11.64
C SER A 203 -8.58 -19.47 12.61
#